data_5a6d5861eceda069dcf1588ec5781d54
#
_entry.id   5a6d5861eceda069dcf1588ec5781d54
#
_cell.length_a   1.000
_cell.length_b   1.000
_cell.length_c   1.000
_cell.angle_alpha   90.00
_cell.angle_beta   90.00
_cell.angle_gamma   90.00
#
_symmetry.space_group_name_H-M   'P 1'
#
loop_
_entity.id
_entity.type
_entity.pdbx_description
1 polymer ?
#
loop_
_entity_poly.entity_id
_entity_poly.type
_entity_poly.pdbx_seq_one_letter_code
_entity_poly.pdbx_strand_id
1 'polypeptide(L)'
;MSDLVSLWKDPKYKNIIKLILWAVFILFVGCLCIVSNKNQIKNNNKEESKLEFKHKIHNLAYKKLKVYYKIDDYIVEGVYENDIFKGTLTYDDGTSYNVKYEKGNLTKDNDNEIGDFLIVNIDTRYINPYYLIDLFNKNEATEIEKNKIYLYEIDDVKYYLSFKDNGGYSVRIINDNKEDTLNYEVM
;
A
#
# COMPACT_ATOMS: atom_id res chain seq x y z
N MET A 1 -53.16 11.65 24.29
CA MET A 1 -52.12 11.65 25.36
C MET A 1 -52.68 11.32 26.75
N SER A 2 -53.98 11.46 26.97
CA SER A 2 -54.64 11.15 28.25
C SER A 2 -54.67 9.67 28.62
N ASP A 3 -54.76 8.75 27.65
CA ASP A 3 -54.94 7.33 27.90
C ASP A 3 -53.70 6.57 28.39
N LEU A 4 -52.50 7.00 27.99
CA LEU A 4 -51.25 6.42 28.45
C LEU A 4 -50.90 6.77 29.91
N VAL A 5 -51.31 7.96 30.36
CA VAL A 5 -51.12 8.41 31.74
C VAL A 5 -52.05 7.71 32.70
N SER A 6 -53.29 7.34 32.24
CA SER A 6 -54.25 6.59 33.04
C SER A 6 -53.79 5.13 33.27
N LEU A 7 -53.19 4.49 32.27
CA LEU A 7 -52.63 3.13 32.39
C LEU A 7 -51.47 3.07 33.41
N TRP A 8 -50.72 4.14 33.58
CA TRP A 8 -49.59 4.20 34.55
C TRP A 8 -50.06 4.27 36.01
N LYS A 9 -51.30 4.71 36.25
CA LYS A 9 -51.88 4.80 37.61
C LYS A 9 -52.50 3.49 38.06
N ASP A 10 -52.79 2.55 37.16
CA ASP A 10 -53.38 1.25 37.52
C ASP A 10 -52.29 0.29 38.00
N PRO A 11 -52.34 -0.21 39.26
CA PRO A 11 -51.31 -1.08 39.84
C PRO A 11 -51.12 -2.38 39.06
N LYS A 12 -52.09 -2.86 38.29
CA LYS A 12 -52.01 -4.05 37.45
C LYS A 12 -51.06 -3.83 36.26
N TYR A 13 -51.08 -2.65 35.66
CA TYR A 13 -50.29 -2.38 34.45
C TYR A 13 -48.89 -1.83 34.77
N LYS A 14 -48.68 -1.28 35.95
CA LYS A 14 -47.38 -0.69 36.36
C LYS A 14 -46.20 -1.68 36.27
N ASN A 15 -46.42 -2.93 36.65
CA ASN A 15 -45.38 -3.97 36.60
C ASN A 15 -45.15 -4.45 35.19
N ILE A 16 -46.20 -4.53 34.35
CA ILE A 16 -46.08 -4.91 32.94
C ILE A 16 -45.31 -3.84 32.16
N ILE A 17 -45.61 -2.57 32.38
CA ILE A 17 -44.90 -1.44 31.74
C ILE A 17 -43.42 -1.43 32.12
N LYS A 18 -43.09 -1.67 33.40
CA LYS A 18 -41.69 -1.80 33.85
C LYS A 18 -40.98 -2.95 33.15
N LEU A 19 -41.62 -4.09 32.99
CA LEU A 19 -41.03 -5.25 32.31
C LEU A 19 -40.74 -4.98 30.84
N ILE A 20 -41.68 -4.31 30.14
CA ILE A 20 -41.51 -3.90 28.75
C ILE A 20 -40.33 -2.90 28.62
N LEU A 21 -40.25 -1.90 29.50
CA LEU A 21 -39.15 -0.94 29.50
C LEU A 21 -37.78 -1.63 29.74
N TRP A 22 -37.73 -2.59 30.65
CA TRP A 22 -36.51 -3.39 30.88
C TRP A 22 -36.13 -4.24 29.68
N ALA A 23 -37.11 -4.87 29.02
CA ALA A 23 -36.86 -5.66 27.81
C ALA A 23 -36.31 -4.78 26.67
N VAL A 24 -36.90 -3.60 26.45
CA VAL A 24 -36.41 -2.63 25.45
C VAL A 24 -34.99 -2.15 25.79
N PHE A 25 -34.72 -1.88 27.07
CA PHE A 25 -33.39 -1.47 27.52
C PHE A 25 -32.35 -2.56 27.29
N ILE A 26 -32.66 -3.83 27.60
CA ILE A 26 -31.74 -4.96 27.35
C ILE A 26 -31.45 -5.13 25.85
N LEU A 27 -32.49 -5.02 24.99
CA LEU A 27 -32.31 -5.08 23.55
C LEU A 27 -31.40 -3.93 23.02
N PHE A 28 -31.62 -2.72 23.54
CA PHE A 28 -30.82 -1.56 23.16
C PHE A 28 -29.34 -1.71 23.55
N VAL A 29 -29.07 -2.16 24.79
CA VAL A 29 -27.71 -2.43 25.27
C VAL A 29 -27.07 -3.58 24.47
N GLY A 30 -27.83 -4.64 24.19
CA GLY A 30 -27.37 -5.76 23.37
C GLY A 30 -26.98 -5.31 21.95
N CYS A 31 -27.75 -4.46 21.31
CA CYS A 31 -27.40 -3.87 20.00
C CYS A 31 -26.13 -3.04 20.06
N LEU A 32 -25.97 -2.21 21.09
CA LEU A 32 -24.73 -1.41 21.25
C LEU A 32 -23.50 -2.29 21.45
N CYS A 33 -23.61 -3.38 22.22
CA CYS A 33 -22.51 -4.33 22.40
C CYS A 33 -22.13 -5.04 21.10
N ILE A 34 -23.10 -5.42 20.26
CA ILE A 34 -22.84 -6.07 18.96
C ILE A 34 -22.14 -5.09 18.01
N VAL A 35 -22.58 -3.83 17.94
CA VAL A 35 -21.94 -2.81 17.09
C VAL A 35 -20.53 -2.51 17.57
N SER A 36 -20.31 -2.36 18.88
CA SER A 36 -18.99 -2.12 19.46
C SER A 36 -18.03 -3.29 19.18
N ASN A 37 -18.50 -4.53 19.33
CA ASN A 37 -17.68 -5.72 19.09
C ASN A 37 -17.30 -5.87 17.60
N LYS A 38 -18.24 -5.58 16.67
CA LYS A 38 -17.91 -5.56 15.24
C LYS A 38 -16.86 -4.50 14.88
N ASN A 39 -16.90 -3.34 15.51
CA ASN A 39 -15.93 -2.29 15.30
C ASN A 39 -14.55 -2.64 15.86
N GLN A 40 -14.47 -3.29 17.02
CA GLN A 40 -13.22 -3.78 17.58
C GLN A 40 -12.58 -4.87 16.72
N ILE A 41 -13.36 -5.85 16.24
CA ILE A 41 -12.88 -6.92 15.35
C ILE A 41 -12.36 -6.32 14.04
N LYS A 42 -13.05 -5.33 13.47
CA LYS A 42 -12.63 -4.65 12.24
C LYS A 42 -11.33 -3.86 12.43
N ASN A 43 -11.15 -3.22 13.60
CA ASN A 43 -9.92 -2.48 13.91
C ASN A 43 -8.73 -3.42 14.15
N ASN A 44 -8.92 -4.50 14.89
CA ASN A 44 -7.86 -5.49 15.12
C ASN A 44 -7.39 -6.16 13.82
N ASN A 45 -8.31 -6.54 12.94
CA ASN A 45 -7.97 -7.09 11.62
C ASN A 45 -7.22 -6.07 10.74
N LYS A 46 -7.52 -4.78 10.87
CA LYS A 46 -6.83 -3.71 10.13
C LYS A 46 -5.41 -3.48 10.67
N GLU A 47 -5.19 -3.61 11.96
CA GLU A 47 -3.86 -3.50 12.57
C GLU A 47 -2.98 -4.72 12.25
N GLU A 48 -3.51 -5.94 12.31
CA GLU A 48 -2.79 -7.15 11.91
C GLU A 48 -2.38 -7.11 10.43
N SER A 49 -3.26 -6.69 9.54
CA SER A 49 -2.94 -6.55 8.11
C SER A 49 -1.87 -5.49 7.84
N LYS A 50 -1.89 -4.37 8.57
CA LYS A 50 -0.83 -3.33 8.50
C LYS A 50 0.52 -3.86 8.98
N LEU A 51 0.55 -4.68 10.01
CA LEU A 51 1.78 -5.26 10.57
C LEU A 51 2.39 -6.30 9.62
N GLU A 52 1.57 -7.16 9.05
CA GLU A 52 1.98 -8.17 8.06
C GLU A 52 2.51 -7.52 6.78
N PHE A 53 1.86 -6.45 6.32
CA PHE A 53 2.29 -5.65 5.19
C PHE A 53 3.67 -5.02 5.42
N LYS A 54 3.89 -4.36 6.57
CA LYS A 54 5.19 -3.77 6.92
C LYS A 54 6.30 -4.82 6.98
N HIS A 55 6.01 -6.01 7.46
CA HIS A 55 6.95 -7.13 7.48
C HIS A 55 7.31 -7.62 6.06
N LYS A 56 6.34 -7.71 5.16
CA LYS A 56 6.61 -8.11 3.76
C LYS A 56 7.54 -7.13 3.07
N ILE A 57 7.28 -5.82 3.19
CA ILE A 57 8.13 -4.79 2.58
C ILE A 57 9.53 -4.78 3.22
N HIS A 58 9.62 -4.85 4.53
CA HIS A 58 10.91 -4.84 5.23
C HIS A 58 11.81 -6.02 4.82
N ASN A 59 11.22 -7.20 4.63
CA ASN A 59 11.93 -8.38 4.15
C ASN A 59 12.46 -8.26 2.71
N LEU A 60 11.84 -7.43 1.87
CA LEU A 60 12.29 -7.20 0.50
C LEU A 60 13.54 -6.30 0.45
N ALA A 61 13.66 -5.36 1.38
CA ALA A 61 14.72 -4.37 1.42
C ALA A 61 16.14 -4.96 1.52
N TYR A 62 16.29 -6.18 2.03
CA TYR A 62 17.59 -6.84 2.25
C TYR A 62 17.93 -7.92 1.22
N LYS A 63 17.16 -8.01 0.13
CA LYS A 63 17.35 -9.06 -0.87
C LYS A 63 17.91 -8.48 -2.16
N LYS A 64 18.55 -9.36 -2.93
CA LYS A 64 18.88 -9.10 -4.31
C LYS A 64 17.61 -9.04 -5.14
N LEU A 65 17.39 -7.93 -5.85
CA LEU A 65 16.16 -7.68 -6.59
C LEU A 65 16.45 -7.49 -8.07
N LYS A 66 15.73 -8.22 -8.92
CA LYS A 66 15.60 -7.85 -10.32
C LYS A 66 14.63 -6.68 -10.40
N VAL A 67 15.09 -5.58 -11.01
CA VAL A 67 14.32 -4.34 -11.18
C VAL A 67 13.98 -4.20 -12.65
N TYR A 68 12.73 -3.97 -12.93
CA TYR A 68 12.23 -3.59 -14.23
C TYR A 68 11.26 -2.44 -14.04
N TYR A 69 11.47 -1.34 -14.75
CA TYR A 69 10.45 -0.31 -14.87
C TYR A 69 10.41 0.32 -16.26
N LYS A 70 9.20 0.63 -16.67
CA LYS A 70 8.91 1.38 -17.87
C LYS A 70 8.25 2.69 -17.47
N ILE A 71 8.86 3.80 -17.84
CA ILE A 71 8.35 5.16 -17.60
C ILE A 71 8.54 5.96 -18.88
N ASP A 72 7.47 6.60 -19.33
CA ASP A 72 7.46 7.40 -20.56
C ASP A 72 8.18 6.70 -21.74
N ASP A 73 9.30 7.24 -22.18
CA ASP A 73 10.02 6.86 -23.40
C ASP A 73 11.24 5.94 -23.11
N TYR A 74 11.34 5.35 -21.91
CA TYR A 74 12.46 4.49 -21.58
C TYR A 74 12.12 3.31 -20.68
N ILE A 75 12.93 2.28 -20.78
CA ILE A 75 12.89 1.07 -19.95
C ILE A 75 14.22 0.94 -19.20
N VAL A 76 14.15 0.67 -17.89
CA VAL A 76 15.30 0.30 -17.09
C VAL A 76 15.11 -1.14 -16.59
N GLU A 77 16.10 -1.98 -16.87
CA GLU A 77 16.10 -3.37 -16.44
C GLU A 77 17.48 -3.77 -15.88
N GLY A 78 17.49 -4.42 -14.72
CA GLY A 78 18.76 -4.86 -14.14
C GLY A 78 18.60 -5.46 -12.74
N VAL A 79 19.69 -5.45 -11.99
CA VAL A 79 19.76 -6.04 -10.65
C VAL A 79 20.21 -4.98 -9.64
N TYR A 80 19.44 -4.86 -8.57
CA TYR A 80 19.76 -4.05 -7.40
C TYR A 80 20.24 -4.94 -6.26
N GLU A 81 21.42 -4.70 -5.77
CA GLU A 81 22.05 -5.46 -4.69
C GLU A 81 23.08 -4.57 -3.96
N ASN A 82 23.04 -4.56 -2.62
CA ASN A 82 23.99 -3.79 -1.79
C ASN A 82 24.07 -2.31 -2.16
N ASP A 83 22.90 -1.66 -2.34
CA ASP A 83 22.77 -0.25 -2.70
C ASP A 83 23.34 0.13 -4.10
N ILE A 84 23.63 -0.86 -4.91
CA ILE A 84 24.09 -0.69 -6.27
C ILE A 84 23.11 -1.36 -7.24
N PHE A 85 22.69 -0.62 -8.26
CA PHE A 85 21.99 -1.19 -9.40
C PHE A 85 22.96 -1.28 -10.58
N LYS A 86 22.91 -2.41 -11.29
CA LYS A 86 23.55 -2.62 -12.59
C LYS A 86 22.56 -3.18 -13.57
N GLY A 87 22.51 -2.60 -14.76
CA GLY A 87 21.54 -3.03 -15.75
C GLY A 87 21.67 -2.28 -17.08
N THR A 88 20.54 -2.21 -17.77
CA THR A 88 20.42 -1.52 -19.06
C THR A 88 19.35 -0.43 -18.98
N LEU A 89 19.59 0.65 -19.68
CA LEU A 89 18.64 1.70 -19.98
C LEU A 89 18.39 1.66 -21.48
N THR A 90 17.15 1.47 -21.91
CA THR A 90 16.75 1.40 -23.30
C THR A 90 15.70 2.47 -23.58
N TYR A 91 15.93 3.31 -24.56
CA TYR A 91 15.00 4.32 -25.04
C TYR A 91 14.04 3.75 -26.11
N ASP A 92 12.94 4.41 -26.37
CA ASP A 92 11.94 3.99 -27.36
C ASP A 92 12.48 3.95 -28.79
N ASP A 93 13.54 4.72 -29.08
CA ASP A 93 14.25 4.70 -30.38
C ASP A 93 15.16 3.44 -30.54
N GLY A 94 15.20 2.57 -29.53
CA GLY A 94 16.03 1.38 -29.51
C GLY A 94 17.47 1.61 -29.01
N THR A 95 17.85 2.84 -28.71
CA THR A 95 19.17 3.12 -28.12
C THR A 95 19.27 2.51 -26.74
N SER A 96 20.34 1.76 -26.47
CA SER A 96 20.53 1.08 -25.18
C SER A 96 21.92 1.32 -24.62
N TYR A 97 21.97 1.49 -23.29
CA TYR A 97 23.24 1.69 -22.55
C TYR A 97 23.29 0.77 -21.34
N ASN A 98 24.48 0.23 -21.08
CA ASN A 98 24.76 -0.35 -19.77
C ASN A 98 24.87 0.78 -18.75
N VAL A 99 24.21 0.62 -17.61
CA VAL A 99 24.12 1.66 -16.60
C VAL A 99 24.39 1.12 -15.21
N LYS A 100 24.97 1.97 -14.38
CA LYS A 100 25.18 1.75 -12.96
C LYS A 100 24.48 2.88 -12.18
N TYR A 101 23.72 2.52 -11.15
CA TYR A 101 23.20 3.47 -10.18
C TYR A 101 23.83 3.24 -8.82
N GLU A 102 24.40 4.27 -8.25
CA GLU A 102 25.01 4.25 -6.93
C GLU A 102 24.92 5.64 -6.30
N LYS A 103 24.55 5.69 -5.01
CA LYS A 103 24.48 6.96 -4.23
C LYS A 103 23.64 8.06 -4.89
N GLY A 104 22.54 7.68 -5.53
CA GLY A 104 21.63 8.63 -6.18
C GLY A 104 21.97 9.02 -7.60
N ASN A 105 23.10 8.56 -8.14
CA ASN A 105 23.56 8.88 -9.48
C ASN A 105 23.43 7.69 -10.42
N LEU A 106 22.87 7.92 -11.61
CA LEU A 106 22.84 6.96 -12.70
C LEU A 106 23.91 7.34 -13.71
N THR A 107 24.84 6.43 -13.98
CA THR A 107 25.97 6.62 -14.87
C THR A 107 26.00 5.55 -15.94
N LYS A 108 26.63 5.83 -17.10
CA LYS A 108 26.93 4.78 -18.07
C LYS A 108 28.01 3.87 -17.49
N ASP A 109 27.77 2.57 -17.49
CA ASP A 109 28.75 1.56 -17.06
C ASP A 109 29.60 1.18 -18.27
N ASN A 110 30.68 1.94 -18.49
CA ASN A 110 31.65 1.70 -19.55
C ASN A 110 32.94 1.16 -18.95
N ASP A 111 33.19 -0.13 -19.12
CA ASP A 111 34.40 -0.80 -18.61
C ASP A 111 35.75 -0.21 -19.13
N ASN A 112 35.71 0.67 -20.12
CA ASN A 112 36.92 1.13 -20.87
C ASN A 112 37.09 2.65 -20.94
N GLU A 113 36.24 3.49 -20.36
CA GLU A 113 36.38 4.95 -20.43
C GLU A 113 36.59 5.58 -19.06
N ILE A 114 37.58 6.48 -19.00
CA ILE A 114 37.89 7.29 -17.83
C ILE A 114 36.81 8.37 -17.69
N GLY A 115 35.76 8.06 -16.93
CA GLY A 115 34.72 8.99 -16.55
C GLY A 115 33.33 8.42 -16.76
N ASP A 116 32.63 8.22 -15.66
CA ASP A 116 31.18 7.87 -15.66
C ASP A 116 30.38 9.06 -16.21
N PHE A 117 29.79 8.94 -17.39
CA PHE A 117 28.88 9.95 -17.90
C PHE A 117 27.57 9.90 -17.11
N LEU A 118 27.26 10.98 -16.40
CA LEU A 118 26.00 11.12 -15.68
C LEU A 118 24.83 11.15 -16.68
N ILE A 119 23.86 10.27 -16.47
CA ILE A 119 22.60 10.28 -17.22
C ILE A 119 21.64 11.21 -16.50
N VAL A 120 21.23 12.26 -17.18
CA VAL A 120 20.28 13.26 -16.70
C VAL A 120 18.92 13.07 -17.38
N ASN A 121 17.87 13.67 -16.82
CA ASN A 121 16.49 13.63 -17.31
C ASN A 121 15.80 12.25 -17.19
N ILE A 122 16.26 11.41 -16.30
CA ILE A 122 15.63 10.14 -15.96
C ILE A 122 15.19 10.18 -14.49
N ASP A 123 14.00 9.73 -14.21
CA ASP A 123 13.55 9.58 -12.83
C ASP A 123 14.20 8.35 -12.18
N THR A 124 15.32 8.58 -11.50
CA THR A 124 16.11 7.53 -10.85
C THR A 124 15.53 7.05 -9.52
N ARG A 125 14.49 7.72 -8.98
CA ARG A 125 13.90 7.38 -7.67
C ARG A 125 13.45 5.92 -7.62
N TYR A 126 12.91 5.43 -8.73
CA TYR A 126 12.36 4.08 -8.81
C TYR A 126 13.40 2.97 -9.03
N ILE A 127 14.66 3.32 -9.30
CA ILE A 127 15.77 2.34 -9.33
C ILE A 127 16.03 1.81 -7.91
N ASN A 128 15.90 2.70 -6.92
CA ASN A 128 16.10 2.36 -5.53
C ASN A 128 14.79 1.87 -4.90
N PRO A 129 14.65 0.57 -4.58
CA PRO A 129 13.43 0.03 -3.97
C PRO A 129 13.12 0.64 -2.60
N TYR A 130 14.13 1.16 -1.87
CA TYR A 130 13.93 1.82 -0.58
C TYR A 130 13.12 3.11 -0.69
N TYR A 131 13.17 3.81 -1.82
CA TYR A 131 12.36 5.00 -2.04
C TYR A 131 10.85 4.68 -1.91
N LEU A 132 10.39 3.64 -2.61
CA LEU A 132 8.98 3.23 -2.54
C LEU A 132 8.61 2.65 -1.18
N ILE A 133 9.52 1.90 -0.55
CA ILE A 133 9.32 1.37 0.80
C ILE A 133 9.11 2.50 1.80
N ASP A 134 9.95 3.53 1.74
CA ASP A 134 9.83 4.72 2.58
C ASP A 134 8.53 5.49 2.31
N LEU A 135 8.18 5.65 1.03
CA LEU A 135 6.95 6.31 0.60
C LEU A 135 5.72 5.60 1.17
N PHE A 136 5.66 4.28 1.02
CA PHE A 136 4.52 3.48 1.49
C PHE A 136 4.45 3.36 3.01
N ASN A 137 5.59 3.36 3.71
CA ASN A 137 5.62 3.34 5.16
C ASN A 137 5.13 4.64 5.81
N LYS A 138 5.26 5.76 5.11
CA LYS A 138 4.84 7.09 5.59
C LYS A 138 3.37 7.40 5.30
N ASN A 139 2.74 6.68 4.39
CA ASN A 139 1.39 6.93 3.92
C ASN A 139 0.43 5.79 4.29
N GLU A 140 -0.86 6.07 4.28
CA GLU A 140 -1.88 5.06 4.52
C GLU A 140 -2.35 4.44 3.21
N ALA A 141 -2.49 3.10 3.23
CA ALA A 141 -3.02 2.35 2.11
C ALA A 141 -4.53 2.09 2.26
N THR A 142 -5.23 2.09 1.14
CA THR A 142 -6.56 1.49 1.02
C THR A 142 -6.41 0.09 0.42
N GLU A 143 -6.85 -0.93 1.14
CA GLU A 143 -6.86 -2.29 0.62
C GLU A 143 -7.97 -2.44 -0.42
N ILE A 144 -7.58 -2.70 -1.68
CA ILE A 144 -8.50 -2.90 -2.81
C ILE A 144 -8.88 -4.38 -2.95
N GLU A 145 -7.89 -5.26 -2.86
CA GLU A 145 -8.07 -6.71 -2.84
C GLU A 145 -7.33 -7.28 -1.65
N LYS A 146 -8.05 -8.09 -0.85
CA LYS A 146 -7.56 -8.60 0.44
C LYS A 146 -6.18 -9.26 0.32
N ASN A 147 -5.21 -8.70 1.04
CA ASN A 147 -3.81 -9.13 1.10
C ASN A 147 -3.06 -9.16 -0.24
N LYS A 148 -3.62 -8.55 -1.31
CA LYS A 148 -3.01 -8.60 -2.65
C LYS A 148 -2.74 -7.24 -3.24
N ILE A 149 -3.72 -6.33 -3.23
CA ILE A 149 -3.63 -5.03 -3.89
C ILE A 149 -3.93 -3.92 -2.91
N TYR A 150 -3.01 -2.98 -2.81
CA TYR A 150 -3.09 -1.80 -1.95
C TYR A 150 -2.96 -0.54 -2.79
N LEU A 151 -3.88 0.41 -2.61
CA LEU A 151 -3.86 1.73 -3.23
C LEU A 151 -3.30 2.76 -2.25
N TYR A 152 -2.32 3.51 -2.71
CA TYR A 152 -1.85 4.74 -2.08
C TYR A 152 -2.17 5.93 -2.98
N GLU A 153 -2.72 6.98 -2.40
CA GLU A 153 -2.96 8.27 -3.08
C GLU A 153 -2.06 9.30 -2.41
N ILE A 154 -1.05 9.77 -3.13
CA ILE A 154 0.00 10.64 -2.61
C ILE A 154 0.27 11.73 -3.64
N ASP A 155 0.06 13.00 -3.28
CA ASP A 155 0.29 14.17 -4.14
C ASP A 155 -0.37 14.03 -5.53
N ASP A 156 -1.66 13.63 -5.57
CA ASP A 156 -2.48 13.37 -6.75
C ASP A 156 -2.02 12.19 -7.63
N VAL A 157 -0.99 11.46 -7.20
CA VAL A 157 -0.52 10.24 -7.86
C VAL A 157 -1.10 9.01 -7.17
N LYS A 158 -1.59 8.04 -7.96
CA LYS A 158 -2.11 6.76 -7.48
C LYS A 158 -1.08 5.66 -7.68
N TYR A 159 -0.74 4.98 -6.59
CA TYR A 159 0.18 3.83 -6.59
C TYR A 159 -0.60 2.57 -6.23
N TYR A 160 -0.70 1.64 -7.17
CA TYR A 160 -1.29 0.32 -6.94
C TYR A 160 -0.18 -0.68 -6.67
N LEU A 161 0.03 -1.02 -5.41
CA LEU A 161 1.02 -2.00 -4.98
C LEU A 161 0.41 -3.39 -4.98
N SER A 162 1.05 -4.34 -5.65
CA SER A 162 0.65 -5.76 -5.69
C SER A 162 1.82 -6.64 -5.28
N PHE A 163 1.60 -7.58 -4.35
CA PHE A 163 2.59 -8.58 -3.98
C PHE A 163 2.52 -9.79 -4.90
N LYS A 164 3.68 -10.33 -5.25
CA LYS A 164 3.83 -11.54 -6.04
C LYS A 164 4.08 -12.75 -5.13
N ASP A 165 3.66 -13.94 -5.58
CA ASP A 165 3.83 -15.19 -4.81
C ASP A 165 5.31 -15.55 -4.59
N ASN A 166 6.20 -15.13 -5.49
CA ASN A 166 7.65 -15.34 -5.37
C ASN A 166 8.36 -14.38 -4.40
N GLY A 167 7.59 -13.57 -3.66
CA GLY A 167 8.11 -12.60 -2.69
C GLY A 167 8.54 -11.27 -3.29
N GLY A 168 8.33 -11.02 -4.57
CA GLY A 168 8.49 -9.73 -5.22
C GLY A 168 7.22 -8.88 -5.11
N TYR A 169 7.26 -7.70 -5.74
CA TYR A 169 6.10 -6.82 -5.84
C TYR A 169 6.10 -6.04 -7.15
N SER A 170 4.95 -5.57 -7.54
CA SER A 170 4.78 -4.62 -8.65
C SER A 170 4.06 -3.38 -8.18
N VAL A 171 4.39 -2.26 -8.79
CA VAL A 171 3.71 -0.99 -8.55
C VAL A 171 3.28 -0.42 -9.88
N ARG A 172 1.99 -0.17 -10.01
CA ARG A 172 1.42 0.58 -11.11
C ARG A 172 1.17 1.99 -10.63
N ILE A 173 1.75 2.95 -11.32
CA ILE A 173 1.65 4.37 -10.99
C ILE A 173 0.73 5.01 -12.01
N ILE A 174 -0.26 5.74 -11.53
CA ILE A 174 -1.17 6.52 -12.38
C ILE A 174 -1.05 7.98 -11.96
N ASN A 175 -0.58 8.80 -12.90
CA ASN A 175 -0.50 10.24 -12.75
C ASN A 175 -1.21 10.89 -13.94
N ASP A 176 -2.30 11.60 -13.71
CA ASP A 176 -3.21 12.13 -14.73
C ASP A 176 -3.66 11.03 -15.71
N ASN A 177 -3.17 11.07 -16.95
CA ASN A 177 -3.49 10.11 -18.01
C ASN A 177 -2.32 9.18 -18.35
N LYS A 178 -1.23 9.21 -17.57
CA LYS A 178 -0.06 8.35 -17.77
C LYS A 178 -0.10 7.18 -16.81
N GLU A 179 0.32 6.02 -17.31
CA GLU A 179 0.44 4.80 -16.54
C GLU A 179 1.85 4.23 -16.66
N ASP A 180 2.54 4.14 -15.54
CA ASP A 180 3.88 3.57 -15.43
C ASP A 180 3.83 2.25 -14.64
N THR A 181 4.73 1.33 -14.95
CA THR A 181 4.79 0.04 -14.29
C THR A 181 6.20 -0.26 -13.79
N LEU A 182 6.26 -0.62 -12.53
CA LEU A 182 7.49 -1.02 -11.84
C LEU A 182 7.35 -2.48 -11.38
N ASN A 183 8.38 -3.27 -11.57
CA ASN A 183 8.43 -4.65 -11.10
C ASN A 183 9.74 -4.90 -10.35
N TYR A 184 9.60 -5.47 -9.16
CA TYR A 184 10.71 -5.91 -8.33
C TYR A 184 10.54 -7.39 -8.03
N GLU A 185 11.52 -8.20 -8.43
CA GLU A 185 11.49 -9.65 -8.25
C GLU A 185 12.66 -10.09 -7.39
N VAL A 186 12.37 -10.90 -6.39
CA VAL A 186 13.40 -11.48 -5.52
C VAL A 186 14.15 -12.56 -6.29
N MET A 187 15.47 -12.49 -6.25
CA MET A 187 16.38 -13.44 -6.89
C MET A 187 16.93 -14.46 -5.89
#